data_b891c91f89691695a531860c55f10821
#
_entry.id   b891c91f89691695a531860c55f10821
#
_cell.length_a   1.000
_cell.length_b   1.000
_cell.length_c   1.000
_cell.angle_alpha   90.00
_cell.angle_beta   90.00
_cell.angle_gamma   90.00
#
_symmetry.space_group_name_H-M   'P 1'
#
loop_
_entity.id
_entity.type
_entity.pdbx_description
1 polymer ?
#
loop_
_entity_poly.entity_id
_entity_poly.type
_entity_poly.pdbx_seq_one_letter_code
_entity_poly.pdbx_strand_id
1 'polypeptide(L)'
;QALQETIEDVSGKLTNIWPDSTLEMSGAGFQAVPVLNQKEFTVQEQQDMASAIAAARKELEEKGDKTSLRALIEKADVCQESQYTPETWEPFQVALAAAKQVERDDNAGVSEVTRAVSELGNALEALVKRANTDELKTILEQASVLKNEGYTQATWSALQQAIDHAQRVLDNANATQSEVDAQVQALQTAMDNLRKEGELDRHTLEDGVYSVYGEMFKTNQ
;
A
#
# COMPACT_ATOMS: atom_id res chain seq x y z
N GLN A 1 -43.57 9.56 11.90
CA GLN A 1 -44.49 8.61 11.23
C GLN A 1 -43.71 7.42 10.66
N ALA A 2 -42.68 7.64 9.83
CA ALA A 2 -41.83 6.58 9.29
C ALA A 2 -41.13 5.74 10.39
N LEU A 3 -40.65 6.40 11.46
CA LEU A 3 -40.03 5.70 12.60
C LEU A 3 -41.02 4.79 13.32
N GLN A 4 -42.27 5.22 13.47
CA GLN A 4 -43.32 4.46 14.11
C GLN A 4 -43.68 3.22 13.27
N GLU A 5 -43.78 3.36 11.96
CA GLU A 5 -44.04 2.26 11.02
C GLU A 5 -42.91 1.23 11.04
N THR A 6 -41.65 1.69 11.09
CA THR A 6 -40.46 0.82 11.19
C THR A 6 -40.44 0.06 12.53
N ILE A 7 -40.84 0.72 13.64
CA ILE A 7 -40.95 0.14 14.95
C ILE A 7 -42.00 -0.99 14.96
N GLU A 8 -43.15 -0.73 14.35
CA GLU A 8 -44.24 -1.69 14.27
C GLU A 8 -43.87 -2.91 13.41
N ASP A 9 -43.16 -2.68 12.29
CA ASP A 9 -42.67 -3.76 11.41
C ASP A 9 -41.60 -4.62 12.08
N VAL A 10 -40.62 -4.02 12.74
CA VAL A 10 -39.59 -4.72 13.51
C VAL A 10 -40.20 -5.50 14.68
N SER A 11 -41.16 -4.90 15.41
CA SER A 11 -41.88 -5.55 16.47
C SER A 11 -42.70 -6.74 15.96
N GLY A 12 -43.37 -6.62 14.79
CA GLY A 12 -44.11 -7.69 14.15
C GLY A 12 -43.19 -8.84 13.68
N LYS A 13 -42.02 -8.54 13.13
CA LYS A 13 -41.01 -9.54 12.75
C LYS A 13 -40.44 -10.29 13.97
N LEU A 14 -40.16 -9.58 15.04
CA LEU A 14 -39.65 -10.16 16.30
C LEU A 14 -40.73 -11.00 17.02
N THR A 15 -42.00 -10.58 16.99
CA THR A 15 -43.11 -11.34 17.59
C THR A 15 -43.42 -12.62 16.81
N ASN A 16 -43.21 -12.65 15.50
CA ASN A 16 -43.31 -13.86 14.69
C ASN A 16 -42.22 -14.89 14.98
N ILE A 17 -41.03 -14.41 15.32
CA ILE A 17 -39.90 -15.27 15.71
C ILE A 17 -39.96 -15.62 17.19
N TRP A 18 -40.56 -14.72 17.98
CA TRP A 18 -40.67 -14.82 19.43
C TRP A 18 -42.04 -14.37 19.94
N PRO A 19 -42.99 -15.26 20.03
CA PRO A 19 -44.34 -14.90 20.45
C PRO A 19 -44.45 -14.35 21.88
N ASP A 20 -43.44 -14.58 22.71
CA ASP A 20 -43.43 -14.19 24.13
C ASP A 20 -42.49 -13.00 24.43
N SER A 21 -42.01 -12.26 23.40
CA SER A 21 -41.13 -11.10 23.57
C SER A 21 -41.94 -9.81 23.58
N THR A 22 -41.67 -8.95 24.57
CA THR A 22 -42.15 -7.55 24.59
C THR A 22 -40.99 -6.60 24.23
N LEU A 23 -41.22 -5.73 23.27
CA LEU A 23 -40.32 -4.61 22.93
C LEU A 23 -40.74 -3.41 23.76
N GLU A 24 -39.89 -2.97 24.69
CA GLU A 24 -40.08 -1.74 25.43
C GLU A 24 -39.15 -0.64 24.92
N MET A 25 -39.72 0.54 24.63
CA MET A 25 -38.94 1.75 24.40
C MET A 25 -38.51 2.37 25.70
N SER A 26 -37.20 2.42 25.95
CA SER A 26 -36.66 3.23 27.03
C SER A 26 -35.98 4.47 26.43
N GLY A 27 -35.84 5.56 27.22
CA GLY A 27 -35.24 6.83 26.75
C GLY A 27 -33.79 6.78 26.22
N ALA A 28 -33.20 5.59 26.13
CA ALA A 28 -31.85 5.31 25.60
C ALA A 28 -31.85 4.44 24.32
N GLY A 29 -33.00 4.22 23.69
CA GLY A 29 -33.13 3.38 22.48
C GLY A 29 -33.90 2.09 22.72
N PHE A 30 -34.04 1.25 21.69
CA PHE A 30 -34.71 -0.03 21.79
C PHE A 30 -33.88 -0.99 22.64
N GLN A 31 -34.47 -1.44 23.72
CA GLN A 31 -34.01 -2.64 24.43
C GLN A 31 -35.01 -3.77 24.18
N ALA A 32 -34.58 -4.82 23.49
CA ALA A 32 -35.27 -6.09 23.54
C ALA A 32 -34.99 -6.67 24.94
N VAL A 33 -35.95 -6.55 25.85
CA VAL A 33 -35.91 -7.28 27.13
C VAL A 33 -36.58 -8.62 26.85
N PRO A 34 -35.83 -9.72 26.69
CA PRO A 34 -36.45 -11.02 26.67
C PRO A 34 -37.02 -11.22 28.08
N VAL A 35 -38.31 -11.48 28.18
CA VAL A 35 -38.87 -12.14 29.38
C VAL A 35 -38.29 -13.55 29.32
N LEU A 36 -37.11 -13.71 29.92
CA LEU A 36 -36.44 -15.00 30.10
C LEU A 36 -37.23 -15.85 31.08
N ASN A 37 -38.32 -16.39 30.62
CA ASN A 37 -38.90 -17.54 31.24
C ASN A 37 -38.11 -18.79 30.81
N GLN A 38 -36.98 -19.03 31.48
CA GLN A 38 -36.31 -20.34 31.69
C GLN A 38 -36.26 -21.33 30.48
N LYS A 39 -36.36 -20.85 29.24
CA LYS A 39 -36.21 -21.69 28.05
C LYS A 39 -34.74 -21.60 27.60
N GLU A 40 -34.02 -22.72 27.65
CA GLU A 40 -32.72 -22.82 27.03
C GLU A 40 -32.90 -22.75 25.50
N PHE A 41 -32.34 -21.71 24.86
CA PHE A 41 -32.36 -21.57 23.42
C PHE A 41 -31.31 -22.47 22.79
N THR A 42 -31.68 -23.16 21.74
CA THR A 42 -30.72 -23.89 20.91
C THR A 42 -29.74 -22.94 20.25
N VAL A 43 -28.56 -23.44 19.87
CA VAL A 43 -27.55 -22.64 19.15
C VAL A 43 -28.13 -22.04 17.86
N GLN A 44 -29.02 -22.78 17.17
CA GLN A 44 -29.68 -22.31 15.97
C GLN A 44 -30.64 -21.13 16.25
N GLU A 45 -31.47 -21.22 17.27
CA GLU A 45 -32.37 -20.13 17.68
C GLU A 45 -31.59 -18.88 18.10
N GLN A 46 -30.43 -19.02 18.74
CA GLN A 46 -29.52 -17.89 19.07
C GLN A 46 -28.93 -17.24 17.81
N GLN A 47 -28.54 -18.04 16.82
CA GLN A 47 -28.02 -17.54 15.54
C GLN A 47 -29.10 -16.84 14.72
N ASP A 48 -30.29 -17.40 14.65
CA ASP A 48 -31.44 -16.82 13.95
C ASP A 48 -31.84 -15.47 14.59
N MET A 49 -31.80 -15.37 15.90
CA MET A 49 -32.05 -14.16 16.66
C MET A 49 -30.98 -13.10 16.42
N ALA A 50 -29.70 -13.47 16.46
CA ALA A 50 -28.60 -12.55 16.18
C ALA A 50 -28.72 -12.01 14.76
N SER A 51 -29.08 -12.85 13.79
CA SER A 51 -29.29 -12.46 12.39
C SER A 51 -30.47 -11.50 12.21
N ALA A 52 -31.60 -11.78 12.93
CA ALA A 52 -32.78 -10.93 12.92
C ALA A 52 -32.50 -9.54 13.55
N ILE A 53 -31.77 -9.50 14.67
CA ILE A 53 -31.35 -8.25 15.32
C ILE A 53 -30.41 -7.45 14.40
N ALA A 54 -29.47 -8.10 13.73
CA ALA A 54 -28.56 -7.46 12.79
C ALA A 54 -29.31 -6.86 11.59
N ALA A 55 -30.30 -7.59 11.04
CA ALA A 55 -31.16 -7.11 9.95
C ALA A 55 -32.01 -5.92 10.40
N ALA A 56 -32.64 -6.00 11.58
CA ALA A 56 -33.46 -4.91 12.13
C ALA A 56 -32.61 -3.66 12.44
N ARG A 57 -31.38 -3.79 12.92
CA ARG A 57 -30.44 -2.69 13.10
C ARG A 57 -30.09 -2.04 11.76
N LYS A 58 -29.89 -2.83 10.72
CA LYS A 58 -29.58 -2.33 9.37
C LYS A 58 -30.76 -1.54 8.78
N GLU A 59 -32.00 -1.95 9.04
CA GLU A 59 -33.22 -1.23 8.62
C GLU A 59 -33.44 0.08 9.40
N LEU A 60 -32.91 0.20 10.63
CA LEU A 60 -33.00 1.37 11.49
C LEU A 60 -31.86 2.37 11.29
N GLU A 61 -30.76 1.99 10.64
CA GLU A 61 -29.70 2.93 10.30
C GLU A 61 -30.22 3.92 9.23
N GLU A 62 -29.99 5.22 9.47
CA GLU A 62 -30.23 6.24 8.46
C GLU A 62 -29.38 5.93 7.22
N LYS A 63 -29.97 6.06 6.03
CA LYS A 63 -29.24 5.89 4.78
C LYS A 63 -28.09 6.90 4.70
N GLY A 64 -26.91 6.40 4.39
CA GLY A 64 -25.71 7.22 4.28
C GLY A 64 -25.75 8.13 3.04
N ASP A 65 -25.33 9.38 3.22
CA ASP A 65 -25.06 10.27 2.09
C ASP A 65 -23.82 9.79 1.33
N LYS A 66 -23.99 9.37 0.10
CA LYS A 66 -22.95 8.81 -0.78
C LYS A 66 -22.21 9.83 -1.63
N THR A 67 -22.47 11.12 -1.45
CA THR A 67 -21.86 12.18 -2.27
C THR A 67 -20.34 12.14 -2.22
N SER A 68 -19.77 12.05 -1.02
CA SER A 68 -18.32 11.95 -0.83
C SER A 68 -17.75 10.64 -1.37
N LEU A 69 -18.49 9.53 -1.22
CA LEU A 69 -18.07 8.22 -1.74
C LEU A 69 -17.99 8.22 -3.26
N ARG A 70 -19.01 8.78 -3.94
CA ARG A 70 -19.01 8.92 -5.41
C ARG A 70 -17.86 9.75 -5.91
N ALA A 71 -17.59 10.89 -5.27
CA ALA A 71 -16.46 11.74 -5.64
C ALA A 71 -15.11 11.04 -5.49
N LEU A 72 -14.94 10.17 -4.48
CA LEU A 72 -13.74 9.35 -4.31
C LEU A 72 -13.63 8.24 -5.35
N ILE A 73 -14.75 7.57 -5.69
CA ILE A 73 -14.79 6.55 -6.74
C ILE A 73 -14.42 7.17 -8.09
N GLU A 74 -14.93 8.36 -8.42
CA GLU A 74 -14.56 9.08 -9.66
C GLU A 74 -13.05 9.38 -9.72
N LYS A 75 -12.45 9.81 -8.62
CA LYS A 75 -11.00 10.00 -8.51
C LYS A 75 -10.22 8.69 -8.65
N ALA A 76 -10.75 7.61 -8.08
CA ALA A 76 -10.14 6.30 -8.14
C ALA A 76 -10.19 5.69 -9.53
N ASP A 77 -11.29 5.89 -10.27
CA ASP A 77 -11.51 5.31 -11.61
C ASP A 77 -10.58 5.88 -12.70
N VAL A 78 -9.95 7.03 -12.48
CA VAL A 78 -8.95 7.58 -13.40
C VAL A 78 -7.54 7.05 -13.16
N CYS A 79 -7.31 6.35 -12.03
CA CYS A 79 -6.02 5.72 -11.73
C CYS A 79 -5.79 4.51 -12.66
N GLN A 80 -4.56 4.38 -13.17
CA GLN A 80 -4.18 3.29 -14.07
C GLN A 80 -3.12 2.42 -13.40
N GLU A 81 -3.29 1.10 -13.43
CA GLU A 81 -2.37 0.12 -12.84
C GLU A 81 -0.91 0.31 -13.29
N SER A 82 -0.71 0.67 -14.56
CA SER A 82 0.62 0.89 -15.13
C SER A 82 1.41 2.00 -14.48
N GLN A 83 0.74 2.91 -13.76
CA GLN A 83 1.36 4.08 -13.12
C GLN A 83 1.79 3.84 -11.67
N TYR A 84 1.31 2.75 -11.05
CA TYR A 84 1.52 2.49 -9.63
C TYR A 84 2.22 1.15 -9.39
N THR A 85 2.85 1.02 -8.22
CA THR A 85 3.49 -0.24 -7.83
C THR A 85 2.45 -1.31 -7.54
N PRO A 86 2.70 -2.59 -7.91
CA PRO A 86 1.77 -3.69 -7.67
C PRO A 86 1.38 -3.84 -6.19
N GLU A 87 2.33 -3.62 -5.28
CA GLU A 87 2.14 -3.73 -3.84
C GLU A 87 1.06 -2.79 -3.31
N THR A 88 0.97 -1.57 -3.85
CA THR A 88 -0.04 -0.59 -3.43
C THR A 88 -1.30 -0.62 -4.29
N TRP A 89 -1.20 -1.11 -5.52
CA TRP A 89 -2.32 -1.21 -6.44
C TRP A 89 -3.34 -2.28 -6.05
N GLU A 90 -2.89 -3.45 -5.62
CA GLU A 90 -3.78 -4.56 -5.26
C GLU A 90 -4.70 -4.23 -4.07
N PRO A 91 -4.21 -3.70 -2.92
CA PRO A 91 -5.08 -3.23 -1.84
C PRO A 91 -6.04 -2.11 -2.27
N PHE A 92 -5.57 -1.20 -3.13
CA PHE A 92 -6.41 -0.13 -3.68
C PHE A 92 -7.58 -0.68 -4.51
N GLN A 93 -7.35 -1.67 -5.36
CA GLN A 93 -8.43 -2.31 -6.13
C GLN A 93 -9.47 -2.98 -5.23
N VAL A 94 -9.03 -3.63 -4.16
CA VAL A 94 -9.95 -4.24 -3.17
C VAL A 94 -10.82 -3.16 -2.52
N ALA A 95 -10.22 -2.06 -2.07
CA ALA A 95 -10.95 -0.94 -1.46
C ALA A 95 -11.92 -0.28 -2.46
N LEU A 96 -11.50 -0.09 -3.71
CA LEU A 96 -12.36 0.47 -4.77
C LEU A 96 -13.54 -0.45 -5.09
N ALA A 97 -13.33 -1.76 -5.15
CA ALA A 97 -14.41 -2.73 -5.39
C ALA A 97 -15.42 -2.72 -4.23
N ALA A 98 -14.95 -2.69 -2.98
CA ALA A 98 -15.80 -2.58 -1.79
C ALA A 98 -16.58 -1.25 -1.78
N ALA A 99 -15.94 -0.13 -2.10
CA ALA A 99 -16.58 1.17 -2.20
C ALA A 99 -17.69 1.21 -3.27
N LYS A 100 -17.45 0.62 -4.44
CA LYS A 100 -18.46 0.48 -5.51
C LYS A 100 -19.62 -0.43 -5.09
N GLN A 101 -19.39 -1.43 -4.28
CA GLN A 101 -20.44 -2.27 -3.73
C GLN A 101 -21.35 -1.48 -2.77
N VAL A 102 -20.76 -0.71 -1.85
CA VAL A 102 -21.51 0.17 -0.93
C VAL A 102 -22.25 1.28 -1.70
N GLU A 103 -21.65 1.80 -2.76
CA GLU A 103 -22.30 2.82 -3.62
C GLU A 103 -23.58 2.29 -4.28
N ARG A 104 -23.60 1.03 -4.71
CA ARG A 104 -24.74 0.37 -5.36
C ARG A 104 -25.81 -0.12 -4.38
N ASP A 105 -25.47 -0.29 -3.11
CA ASP A 105 -26.43 -0.75 -2.11
C ASP A 105 -27.32 0.40 -1.65
N ASP A 106 -28.56 0.48 -2.14
CA ASP A 106 -29.52 1.53 -1.80
C ASP A 106 -29.88 1.59 -0.31
N ASN A 107 -29.51 0.57 0.46
CA ASN A 107 -29.76 0.48 1.90
C ASN A 107 -28.49 0.65 2.73
N ALA A 108 -27.37 1.05 2.12
CA ALA A 108 -26.13 1.29 2.86
C ALA A 108 -26.32 2.38 3.92
N GLY A 109 -26.06 2.04 5.18
CA GLY A 109 -26.16 2.93 6.32
C GLY A 109 -25.01 3.96 6.36
N VAL A 110 -25.15 4.97 7.25
CA VAL A 110 -24.13 6.01 7.45
C VAL A 110 -22.78 5.40 7.82
N SER A 111 -22.75 4.38 8.68
CA SER A 111 -21.52 3.72 9.13
C SER A 111 -20.80 3.00 7.99
N GLU A 112 -21.54 2.31 7.12
CA GLU A 112 -20.99 1.60 5.96
C GLU A 112 -20.39 2.57 4.93
N VAL A 113 -21.12 3.66 4.64
CA VAL A 113 -20.64 4.70 3.72
C VAL A 113 -19.40 5.40 4.28
N THR A 114 -19.40 5.77 5.57
CA THR A 114 -18.25 6.43 6.22
C THR A 114 -17.02 5.53 6.20
N ARG A 115 -17.19 4.24 6.48
CA ARG A 115 -16.09 3.27 6.41
C ARG A 115 -15.55 3.14 4.99
N ALA A 116 -16.41 3.00 3.98
CA ALA A 116 -15.99 2.90 2.58
C ALA A 116 -15.25 4.16 2.10
N VAL A 117 -15.68 5.35 2.52
CA VAL A 117 -14.98 6.61 2.24
C VAL A 117 -13.59 6.60 2.87
N SER A 118 -13.47 6.18 4.12
CA SER A 118 -12.19 6.12 4.83
C SER A 118 -11.24 5.09 4.23
N GLU A 119 -11.72 3.87 3.96
CA GLU A 119 -10.91 2.78 3.39
C GLU A 119 -10.41 3.13 1.98
N LEU A 120 -11.29 3.65 1.10
CA LEU A 120 -10.88 4.06 -0.24
C LEU A 120 -9.96 5.30 -0.21
N GLY A 121 -10.23 6.26 0.68
CA GLY A 121 -9.38 7.43 0.87
C GLY A 121 -7.96 7.03 1.28
N ASN A 122 -7.83 6.19 2.30
CA ASN A 122 -6.54 5.68 2.75
C ASN A 122 -5.80 4.89 1.67
N ALA A 123 -6.52 4.07 0.91
CA ALA A 123 -5.93 3.30 -0.18
C ALA A 123 -5.44 4.18 -1.34
N LEU A 124 -6.17 5.26 -1.67
CA LEU A 124 -5.74 6.28 -2.65
C LEU A 124 -4.48 7.02 -2.20
N GLU A 125 -4.41 7.40 -0.92
CA GLU A 125 -3.24 8.08 -0.35
C GLU A 125 -2.02 7.17 -0.26
N ALA A 126 -2.23 5.87 -0.09
CA ALA A 126 -1.17 4.87 -0.02
C ALA A 126 -0.61 4.48 -1.39
N LEU A 127 -1.20 4.93 -2.51
CA LEU A 127 -0.72 4.62 -3.85
C LEU A 127 0.67 5.19 -4.10
N VAL A 128 1.62 4.31 -4.42
CA VAL A 128 2.99 4.68 -4.79
C VAL A 128 3.16 4.59 -6.30
N LYS A 129 3.59 5.67 -6.92
CA LYS A 129 3.88 5.69 -8.36
C LYS A 129 5.09 4.81 -8.67
N ARG A 130 5.04 4.12 -9.81
CA ARG A 130 6.21 3.42 -10.36
C ARG A 130 7.33 4.40 -10.64
N ALA A 131 8.55 3.98 -10.37
CA ALA A 131 9.74 4.74 -10.71
C ALA A 131 9.89 4.87 -12.23
N ASN A 132 10.40 6.04 -12.69
CA ASN A 132 10.88 6.18 -14.05
C ASN A 132 12.27 5.50 -14.15
N THR A 133 12.36 4.48 -14.96
CA THR A 133 13.56 3.64 -15.13
C THR A 133 14.33 3.93 -16.42
N ASP A 134 13.93 4.93 -17.22
CA ASP A 134 14.49 5.12 -18.56
C ASP A 134 15.97 5.54 -18.53
N GLU A 135 16.34 6.39 -17.58
CA GLU A 135 17.74 6.79 -17.38
C GLU A 135 18.60 5.61 -16.92
N LEU A 136 18.10 4.82 -15.95
CA LEU A 136 18.81 3.63 -15.47
C LEU A 136 19.03 2.59 -16.59
N LYS A 137 18.03 2.36 -17.45
CA LYS A 137 18.17 1.49 -18.62
C LYS A 137 19.24 2.01 -19.56
N THR A 138 19.24 3.31 -19.85
CA THR A 138 20.22 3.91 -20.76
C THR A 138 21.64 3.77 -20.23
N ILE A 139 21.88 4.04 -18.96
CA ILE A 139 23.20 3.91 -18.34
C ILE A 139 23.62 2.44 -18.23
N LEU A 140 22.68 1.55 -17.91
CA LEU A 140 22.94 0.11 -17.86
C LEU A 140 23.34 -0.45 -19.23
N GLU A 141 22.69 0.00 -20.30
CA GLU A 141 23.09 -0.35 -21.68
C GLU A 141 24.52 0.12 -21.98
N GLN A 142 24.85 1.37 -21.63
CA GLN A 142 26.21 1.92 -21.79
C GLN A 142 27.25 1.10 -20.99
N ALA A 143 26.95 0.77 -19.75
CA ALA A 143 27.83 -0.05 -18.90
C ALA A 143 28.01 -1.47 -19.44
N SER A 144 26.96 -2.07 -19.98
CA SER A 144 26.93 -3.46 -20.46
C SER A 144 27.71 -3.69 -21.73
N VAL A 145 27.91 -2.68 -22.57
CA VAL A 145 28.72 -2.79 -23.79
C VAL A 145 30.23 -2.63 -23.55
N LEU A 146 30.61 -2.17 -22.34
CA LEU A 146 32.01 -2.09 -21.97
C LEU A 146 32.64 -3.49 -21.90
N LYS A 147 33.88 -3.60 -22.38
CA LYS A 147 34.65 -4.83 -22.31
C LYS A 147 35.84 -4.64 -21.40
N ASN A 148 36.25 -5.72 -20.72
CA ASN A 148 37.45 -5.69 -19.91
C ASN A 148 38.70 -5.67 -20.80
N GLU A 149 39.04 -4.50 -21.31
CA GLU A 149 40.23 -4.27 -22.13
C GLU A 149 41.40 -3.72 -21.30
N GLY A 150 41.86 -4.54 -20.33
CA GLY A 150 42.99 -4.19 -19.46
C GLY A 150 42.64 -3.29 -18.28
N TYR A 151 41.39 -3.33 -17.80
CA TYR A 151 41.04 -2.68 -16.54
C TYR A 151 41.49 -3.53 -15.35
N THR A 152 41.78 -2.87 -14.23
CA THR A 152 42.14 -3.57 -13.00
C THR A 152 40.97 -4.44 -12.51
N GLN A 153 41.30 -5.60 -11.95
CA GLN A 153 40.28 -6.54 -11.45
C GLN A 153 39.33 -5.87 -10.44
N ALA A 154 39.87 -4.97 -9.59
CA ALA A 154 39.07 -4.29 -8.57
C ALA A 154 37.99 -3.39 -9.19
N THR A 155 38.37 -2.50 -10.12
CA THR A 155 37.43 -1.55 -10.74
C THR A 155 36.46 -2.23 -11.70
N TRP A 156 36.94 -3.26 -12.44
CA TRP A 156 36.06 -4.08 -13.28
C TRP A 156 35.01 -4.86 -12.47
N SER A 157 35.41 -5.49 -11.34
CA SER A 157 34.48 -6.19 -10.47
C SER A 157 33.46 -5.26 -9.82
N ALA A 158 33.86 -4.03 -9.48
CA ALA A 158 32.94 -3.02 -8.95
C ALA A 158 31.90 -2.62 -10.01
N LEU A 159 32.30 -2.45 -11.27
CA LEU A 159 31.35 -2.19 -12.36
C LEU A 159 30.37 -3.35 -12.56
N GLN A 160 30.85 -4.60 -12.56
CA GLN A 160 29.99 -5.78 -12.70
C GLN A 160 28.97 -5.87 -11.56
N GLN A 161 29.38 -5.58 -10.33
CA GLN A 161 28.46 -5.55 -9.19
C GLN A 161 27.41 -4.43 -9.33
N ALA A 162 27.80 -3.25 -9.81
CA ALA A 162 26.86 -2.16 -10.06
C ALA A 162 25.86 -2.52 -11.16
N ILE A 163 26.28 -3.20 -12.23
CA ILE A 163 25.41 -3.73 -13.30
C ILE A 163 24.40 -4.72 -12.72
N ASP A 164 24.85 -5.68 -11.90
CA ASP A 164 23.98 -6.69 -11.28
C ASP A 164 22.96 -6.06 -10.32
N HIS A 165 23.34 -5.02 -9.58
CA HIS A 165 22.45 -4.29 -8.69
C HIS A 165 21.41 -3.49 -9.47
N ALA A 166 21.83 -2.78 -10.50
CA ALA A 166 20.93 -2.03 -11.38
C ALA A 166 19.89 -2.92 -12.05
N GLN A 167 20.31 -4.10 -12.54
CA GLN A 167 19.40 -5.09 -13.11
C GLN A 167 18.34 -5.56 -12.10
N ARG A 168 18.73 -5.85 -10.86
CA ARG A 168 17.77 -6.25 -9.80
C ARG A 168 16.77 -5.15 -9.49
N VAL A 169 17.18 -3.87 -9.51
CA VAL A 169 16.26 -2.74 -9.29
C VAL A 169 15.31 -2.58 -10.47
N LEU A 170 15.78 -2.79 -11.71
CA LEU A 170 14.90 -2.80 -12.89
C LEU A 170 13.87 -3.93 -12.89
N ASP A 171 14.25 -5.10 -12.35
CA ASP A 171 13.38 -6.27 -12.25
C ASP A 171 12.38 -6.15 -11.07
N ASN A 172 12.61 -5.20 -10.15
CA ASN A 172 11.72 -4.95 -9.02
C ASN A 172 10.59 -3.99 -9.43
N ALA A 173 9.39 -4.53 -9.67
CA ALA A 173 8.21 -3.73 -10.02
C ALA A 173 7.76 -2.73 -8.91
N ASN A 174 8.25 -2.91 -7.67
CA ASN A 174 7.99 -2.04 -6.53
C ASN A 174 9.15 -1.08 -6.22
N ALA A 175 10.15 -1.00 -7.12
CA ALA A 175 11.27 -0.09 -6.92
C ALA A 175 10.80 1.36 -6.79
N THR A 176 11.35 2.05 -5.79
CA THR A 176 11.11 3.49 -5.59
C THR A 176 11.99 4.33 -6.52
N GLN A 177 11.60 5.58 -6.79
CA GLN A 177 12.43 6.49 -7.58
C GLN A 177 13.81 6.70 -6.94
N SER A 178 13.87 6.78 -5.61
CA SER A 178 15.14 6.93 -4.89
C SER A 178 16.09 5.75 -5.09
N GLU A 179 15.57 4.52 -5.14
CA GLU A 179 16.37 3.33 -5.44
C GLU A 179 16.90 3.35 -6.87
N VAL A 180 16.06 3.75 -7.83
CA VAL A 180 16.46 3.90 -9.24
C VAL A 180 17.56 4.95 -9.39
N ASP A 181 17.37 6.15 -8.80
CA ASP A 181 18.34 7.24 -8.85
C ASP A 181 19.67 6.86 -8.21
N ALA A 182 19.64 6.11 -7.10
CA ALA A 182 20.85 5.59 -6.44
C ALA A 182 21.64 4.63 -7.36
N GLN A 183 20.96 3.79 -8.15
CA GLN A 183 21.63 2.89 -9.09
C GLN A 183 22.18 3.63 -10.31
N VAL A 184 21.50 4.68 -10.78
CA VAL A 184 22.05 5.58 -11.82
C VAL A 184 23.39 6.15 -11.37
N GLN A 185 23.45 6.70 -10.16
CA GLN A 185 24.69 7.26 -9.60
C GLN A 185 25.77 6.19 -9.36
N ALA A 186 25.38 5.00 -8.88
CA ALA A 186 26.33 3.92 -8.63
C ALA A 186 26.97 3.41 -9.92
N LEU A 187 26.18 3.21 -10.99
CA LEU A 187 26.70 2.84 -12.31
C LEU A 187 27.61 3.91 -12.89
N GLN A 188 27.19 5.17 -12.84
CA GLN A 188 28.02 6.30 -13.31
C GLN A 188 29.36 6.34 -12.58
N THR A 189 29.32 6.26 -11.25
CA THR A 189 30.53 6.26 -10.42
C THR A 189 31.43 5.05 -10.72
N ALA A 190 30.85 3.87 -10.94
CA ALA A 190 31.62 2.68 -11.28
C ALA A 190 32.29 2.78 -12.65
N MET A 191 31.63 3.38 -13.65
CA MET A 191 32.20 3.64 -14.96
C MET A 191 33.31 4.70 -14.89
N ASP A 192 33.11 5.80 -14.15
CA ASP A 192 34.07 6.89 -14.00
C ASP A 192 35.33 6.44 -13.24
N ASN A 193 35.21 5.44 -12.35
CA ASN A 193 36.29 4.87 -11.57
C ASN A 193 37.04 3.73 -12.26
N LEU A 194 36.70 3.39 -13.51
CA LEU A 194 37.46 2.37 -14.24
C LEU A 194 38.92 2.80 -14.42
N ARG A 195 39.84 1.93 -13.99
CA ARG A 195 41.30 2.14 -14.09
C ARG A 195 41.94 1.03 -14.92
N LYS A 196 42.79 1.37 -15.82
CA LYS A 196 43.59 0.39 -16.60
C LYS A 196 44.75 -0.12 -15.77
N GLU A 197 45.15 -1.36 -16.01
CA GLU A 197 46.36 -1.93 -15.42
C GLU A 197 47.58 -1.10 -15.83
N GLY A 198 48.37 -0.68 -14.86
CA GLY A 198 49.55 0.20 -15.11
C GLY A 198 49.24 1.69 -15.12
N GLU A 199 47.99 2.11 -15.03
CA GLU A 199 47.62 3.51 -14.83
C GLU A 199 47.81 3.85 -13.33
N LEU A 200 48.86 4.61 -13.04
CA LEU A 200 49.18 5.06 -11.69
C LEU A 200 48.16 6.12 -11.25
N ASP A 201 47.50 5.86 -10.11
CA ASP A 201 46.67 6.89 -9.50
C ASP A 201 47.55 8.09 -9.07
N ARG A 202 47.13 9.27 -9.48
CA ARG A 202 47.88 10.51 -9.21
C ARG A 202 48.09 10.72 -7.71
N HIS A 203 47.13 10.37 -6.87
CA HIS A 203 47.27 10.44 -5.42
C HIS A 203 48.31 9.46 -4.86
N THR A 204 48.36 8.22 -5.37
CA THR A 204 49.34 7.22 -4.95
C THR A 204 50.77 7.62 -5.40
N LEU A 205 50.87 8.32 -6.54
CA LEU A 205 52.15 8.90 -7.01
C LEU A 205 52.62 10.06 -6.13
N GLU A 206 51.72 10.97 -5.75
CA GLU A 206 52.06 12.10 -4.88
C GLU A 206 52.47 11.62 -3.51
N ASP A 207 51.73 10.71 -2.88
CA ASP A 207 52.08 10.12 -1.58
C ASP A 207 53.34 9.29 -1.64
N GLY A 208 53.57 8.52 -2.70
CA GLY A 208 54.81 7.76 -2.93
C GLY A 208 56.02 8.66 -3.12
N VAL A 209 55.87 9.78 -3.84
CA VAL A 209 56.96 10.77 -4.02
C VAL A 209 57.25 11.48 -2.71
N TYR A 210 56.24 11.87 -1.92
CA TYR A 210 56.47 12.49 -0.61
C TYR A 210 57.13 11.53 0.39
N SER A 211 56.80 10.25 0.39
CA SER A 211 57.45 9.27 1.29
C SER A 211 58.91 9.02 0.94
N VAL A 212 59.25 8.94 -0.36
CA VAL A 212 60.64 8.78 -0.82
C VAL A 212 61.47 10.01 -0.53
N TYR A 213 60.97 11.22 -0.76
CA TYR A 213 61.67 12.46 -0.40
C TYR A 213 61.83 12.58 1.13
N GLY A 214 60.84 12.23 1.92
CA GLY A 214 60.89 12.24 3.38
C GLY A 214 61.96 11.29 3.96
N GLU A 215 62.18 10.15 3.33
CA GLU A 215 63.26 9.21 3.71
C GLU A 215 64.65 9.66 3.28
N MET A 216 64.75 10.27 2.09
CA MET A 216 66.06 10.82 1.63
C MET A 216 66.55 11.96 2.52
N PHE A 217 65.68 12.78 3.08
CA PHE A 217 66.09 13.84 4.03
C PHE A 217 66.43 13.31 5.41
N LYS A 218 65.95 12.15 5.83
CA LYS A 218 66.31 11.53 7.13
C LYS A 218 67.68 10.87 7.14
N THR A 219 68.21 10.47 5.98
CA THR A 219 69.52 9.76 5.88
C THR A 219 70.69 10.71 5.71
N ASN A 220 70.49 12.03 5.57
CA ASN A 220 71.55 13.02 5.44
C ASN A 220 71.72 13.99 6.63
N GLN A 221 71.29 13.61 7.84
CA GLN A 221 71.58 14.32 9.09
C GLN A 221 72.55 13.57 9.97
#